data_8d18198657bb9f86e6994325f3bebeb5
#
_entry.id   8d18198657bb9f86e6994325f3bebeb5
#
_cell.length_a   1.000
_cell.length_b   1.000
_cell.length_c   1.000
_cell.angle_alpha   90.00
_cell.angle_beta   90.00
_cell.angle_gamma   90.00
#
_symmetry.space_group_name_H-M   'P 1'
#
loop_
_entity.id
_entity.type
_entity.pdbx_description
1 polymer ?
#
loop_
_entity_poly.entity_id
_entity_poly.type
_entity_poly.pdbx_seq_one_letter_code
_entity_poly.pdbx_strand_id
1 'polypeptide(L)'
;KYEHKKDVTVVEMLPYFMKGVCTANRGYLIYYMQKAGVKLLNCAKLIGLDSGKAIVEQNISKGVPNPYNTWQPILPENIPNPLAKKIGNETKKIEQETDLIVFAVGNKTDDNLYFSAQVANIVPEIYNIGDSSFTGKVLEATRAAERLAVGI
;
A
#
# COMPACT_ATOMS: atom_id res chain seq x y z
N LYS A 1 12.73 16.31 -16.36
CA LYS A 1 11.59 16.74 -17.24
C LYS A 1 11.16 15.55 -18.04
N TYR A 2 9.92 15.20 -17.90
CA TYR A 2 9.31 13.98 -18.38
C TYR A 2 9.26 14.00 -19.92
N GLU A 3 10.14 13.29 -20.54
CA GLU A 3 10.31 13.27 -22.02
C GLU A 3 9.20 12.46 -22.71
N HIS A 4 8.48 11.63 -21.97
CA HIS A 4 7.40 10.83 -22.51
C HIS A 4 6.11 11.10 -21.73
N LYS A 5 5.12 11.70 -22.42
CA LYS A 5 3.78 11.83 -21.85
C LYS A 5 3.15 10.44 -21.76
N LYS A 6 3.01 9.94 -20.54
CA LYS A 6 2.28 8.71 -20.23
C LYS A 6 1.04 9.09 -19.41
N ASP A 7 -0.08 8.52 -19.77
CA ASP A 7 -1.28 8.60 -18.94
C ASP A 7 -1.16 7.58 -17.82
N VAL A 8 -1.04 8.06 -16.58
CA VAL A 8 -0.83 7.22 -15.41
C VAL A 8 -2.03 7.31 -14.50
N THR A 9 -2.59 6.15 -14.15
CA THR A 9 -3.63 6.02 -13.14
C THR A 9 -3.12 5.16 -11.99
N VAL A 10 -3.23 5.67 -10.76
CA VAL A 10 -2.91 4.91 -9.55
C VAL A 10 -4.22 4.51 -8.87
N VAL A 11 -4.39 3.21 -8.62
CA VAL A 11 -5.58 2.63 -7.98
C VAL A 11 -5.21 2.16 -6.58
N GLU A 12 -5.95 2.62 -5.57
CA GLU A 12 -5.72 2.29 -4.16
C GLU A 12 -7.04 1.84 -3.50
N MET A 13 -7.02 0.71 -2.84
CA MET A 13 -8.20 0.18 -2.14
C MET A 13 -8.55 0.98 -0.89
N LEU A 14 -7.55 1.57 -0.26
CA LEU A 14 -7.74 2.38 0.94
C LEU A 14 -8.28 3.77 0.61
N PRO A 15 -8.91 4.45 1.58
CA PRO A 15 -9.37 5.82 1.43
C PRO A 15 -8.24 6.83 1.16
N TYR A 16 -7.04 6.52 1.62
CA TYR A 16 -5.88 7.40 1.52
C TYR A 16 -4.69 6.67 0.90
N PHE A 17 -3.99 7.36 0.00
CA PHE A 17 -2.75 6.89 -0.61
C PHE A 17 -1.58 6.90 0.38
N MET A 18 -0.63 5.98 0.17
CA MET A 18 0.66 5.95 0.88
C MET A 18 0.50 5.88 2.40
N LYS A 19 -0.33 4.96 2.89
CA LYS A 19 -0.46 4.68 4.32
C LYS A 19 0.91 4.35 4.93
N GLY A 20 1.21 4.96 6.09
CA GLY A 20 2.48 4.73 6.80
C GLY A 20 3.69 5.52 6.25
N VAL A 21 3.50 6.34 5.24
CA VAL A 21 4.52 7.31 4.79
C VAL A 21 4.45 8.56 5.65
N CYS A 22 5.62 9.14 5.97
CA CYS A 22 5.70 10.44 6.66
C CYS A 22 4.80 11.47 5.96
N THR A 23 4.03 12.22 6.73
CA THR A 23 3.01 13.15 6.22
C THR A 23 3.57 14.22 5.30
N ALA A 24 4.77 14.75 5.59
CA ALA A 24 5.44 15.72 4.73
C ALA A 24 5.76 15.12 3.36
N ASN A 25 6.37 13.93 3.32
CA ASN A 25 6.70 13.23 2.08
C ASN A 25 5.44 12.85 1.30
N ARG A 26 4.40 12.38 2.01
CA ARG A 26 3.12 12.04 1.40
C ARG A 26 2.49 13.26 0.72
N GLY A 27 2.39 14.38 1.43
CA GLY A 27 1.79 15.60 0.90
C GLY A 27 2.53 16.11 -0.35
N TYR A 28 3.85 16.08 -0.30
CA TYR A 28 4.71 16.45 -1.41
C TYR A 28 4.50 15.56 -2.65
N LEU A 29 4.49 14.24 -2.46
CA LEU A 29 4.28 13.28 -3.55
C LEU A 29 2.90 13.41 -4.18
N ILE A 30 1.84 13.58 -3.39
CA ILE A 30 0.48 13.80 -3.90
C ILE A 30 0.42 15.09 -4.72
N TYR A 31 1.02 16.17 -4.23
CA TYR A 31 1.09 17.43 -4.97
C TYR A 31 1.80 17.26 -6.32
N TYR A 32 2.93 16.55 -6.34
CA TYR A 32 3.66 16.28 -7.59
C TYR A 32 2.88 15.40 -8.55
N MET A 33 2.25 14.35 -8.07
CA MET A 33 1.40 13.49 -8.90
C MET A 33 0.23 14.28 -9.52
N GLN A 34 -0.43 15.12 -8.72
CA GLN A 34 -1.49 15.99 -9.23
C GLN A 34 -0.96 16.96 -10.30
N LYS A 35 0.18 17.60 -10.04
CA LYS A 35 0.82 18.53 -10.99
C LYS A 35 1.29 17.84 -12.27
N ALA A 36 1.68 16.57 -12.18
CA ALA A 36 2.07 15.75 -13.33
C ALA A 36 0.87 15.18 -14.11
N GLY A 37 -0.38 15.44 -13.65
CA GLY A 37 -1.59 14.93 -14.29
C GLY A 37 -1.88 13.45 -13.99
N VAL A 38 -1.25 12.86 -12.97
CA VAL A 38 -1.53 11.47 -12.56
C VAL A 38 -2.93 11.37 -11.98
N LYS A 39 -3.73 10.45 -12.49
CA LYS A 39 -5.07 10.18 -11.99
C LYS A 39 -5.00 9.28 -10.76
N LEU A 40 -5.57 9.73 -9.64
CA LEU A 40 -5.63 8.99 -8.38
C LEU A 40 -7.05 8.49 -8.14
N LEU A 41 -7.22 7.18 -7.98
CA LEU A 41 -8.49 6.52 -7.66
C LEU A 41 -8.34 5.82 -6.31
N ASN A 42 -8.87 6.43 -5.26
CA ASN A 42 -8.94 5.82 -3.93
C ASN A 42 -10.27 5.08 -3.72
N CYS A 43 -10.35 4.26 -2.68
CA CYS A 43 -11.48 3.36 -2.44
C CYS A 43 -11.84 2.56 -3.70
N ALA A 44 -10.82 2.15 -4.46
CA ALA A 44 -10.95 1.54 -5.76
C ALA A 44 -10.12 0.26 -5.86
N LYS A 45 -10.63 -0.74 -6.55
CA LYS A 45 -9.94 -2.03 -6.77
C LYS A 45 -10.02 -2.45 -8.23
N LEU A 46 -8.94 -3.04 -8.72
CA LEU A 46 -8.95 -3.74 -10.00
C LEU A 46 -9.76 -5.03 -9.83
N ILE A 47 -10.81 -5.21 -10.63
CA ILE A 47 -11.69 -6.38 -10.56
C ILE A 47 -11.58 -7.30 -11.78
N GLY A 48 -10.94 -6.83 -12.84
CA GLY A 48 -10.75 -7.65 -14.04
C GLY A 48 -9.89 -6.96 -15.10
N LEU A 49 -9.51 -7.77 -16.07
CA LEU A 49 -8.83 -7.35 -17.30
C LEU A 49 -9.59 -7.95 -18.47
N ASP A 50 -9.92 -7.14 -19.44
CA ASP A 50 -10.60 -7.60 -20.66
C ASP A 50 -10.08 -6.81 -21.87
N SER A 51 -9.59 -7.54 -22.88
CA SER A 51 -9.25 -6.99 -24.20
C SER A 51 -8.44 -5.70 -24.18
N GLY A 52 -7.40 -5.64 -23.32
CA GLY A 52 -6.54 -4.45 -23.18
C GLY A 52 -7.13 -3.35 -22.30
N LYS A 53 -8.22 -3.64 -21.59
CA LYS A 53 -8.85 -2.73 -20.63
C LYS A 53 -8.73 -3.24 -19.20
N ALA A 54 -8.40 -2.34 -18.30
CA ALA A 54 -8.51 -2.56 -16.86
C ALA A 54 -9.92 -2.20 -16.39
N ILE A 55 -10.57 -3.12 -15.68
CA ILE A 55 -11.88 -2.90 -15.08
C ILE A 55 -11.67 -2.60 -13.60
N VAL A 56 -11.96 -1.36 -13.21
CA VAL A 56 -11.80 -0.85 -11.85
C VAL A 56 -13.17 -0.59 -11.25
N GLU A 57 -13.42 -1.14 -10.06
CA GLU A 57 -14.58 -0.78 -9.25
C GLU A 57 -14.17 0.28 -8.23
N GLN A 58 -14.79 1.45 -8.27
CA GLN A 58 -14.52 2.57 -7.37
C GLN A 58 -15.76 2.89 -6.53
N ASN A 59 -15.56 3.10 -5.24
CA ASN A 59 -16.58 3.67 -4.37
C ASN A 59 -16.72 5.16 -4.64
N ILE A 60 -17.93 5.61 -4.94
CA ILE A 60 -18.25 6.99 -5.29
C ILE A 60 -19.15 7.69 -4.26
N SER A 61 -19.36 7.06 -3.10
CA SER A 61 -20.22 7.63 -2.05
C SER A 61 -19.65 8.95 -1.49
N LYS A 62 -20.53 9.78 -0.94
CA LYS A 62 -20.18 11.10 -0.39
C LYS A 62 -19.12 11.10 0.70
N GLY A 63 -18.89 9.94 1.37
CA GLY A 63 -17.88 9.78 2.41
C GLY A 63 -16.46 9.55 1.89
N VAL A 64 -16.28 9.27 0.61
CA VAL A 64 -14.97 9.03 0.01
C VAL A 64 -14.16 10.33 0.04
N PRO A 65 -12.95 10.34 0.64
CA PRO A 65 -12.13 11.53 0.71
C PRO A 65 -11.56 11.90 -0.66
N ASN A 66 -11.25 13.19 -0.84
CA ASN A 66 -10.56 13.63 -2.05
C ASN A 66 -9.15 12.99 -2.12
N PRO A 67 -8.83 12.23 -3.18
CA PRO A 67 -7.55 11.55 -3.31
C PRO A 67 -6.34 12.49 -3.36
N TYR A 68 -6.54 13.72 -3.79
CA TYR A 68 -5.50 14.75 -3.87
C TYR A 68 -5.32 15.57 -2.58
N ASN A 69 -6.01 15.21 -1.50
CA ASN A 69 -5.81 15.90 -0.24
C ASN A 69 -4.41 15.60 0.32
N THR A 70 -3.58 16.64 0.41
CA THR A 70 -2.21 16.56 0.92
C THR A 70 -2.14 16.44 2.43
N TRP A 71 -3.17 16.94 3.13
CA TRP A 71 -3.25 16.87 4.58
C TRP A 71 -4.03 15.64 5.07
N GLN A 72 -3.51 15.01 6.10
CA GLN A 72 -4.16 13.92 6.81
C GLN A 72 -3.81 14.02 8.30
N PRO A 73 -4.77 13.87 9.22
CA PRO A 73 -4.46 13.88 10.65
C PRO A 73 -3.55 12.69 11.01
N ILE A 74 -2.57 12.95 11.87
CA ILE A 74 -1.72 11.92 12.45
C ILE A 74 -2.42 11.45 13.72
N LEU A 75 -2.90 10.22 13.71
CA LEU A 75 -3.55 9.59 14.85
C LEU A 75 -2.85 8.26 15.16
N PRO A 76 -2.80 7.84 16.44
CA PRO A 76 -2.40 6.48 16.77
C PRO A 76 -3.23 5.45 16.00
N GLU A 77 -2.64 4.30 15.67
CA GLU A 77 -3.30 3.28 14.81
C GLU A 77 -4.63 2.76 15.36
N ASN A 78 -4.79 2.78 16.69
CA ASN A 78 -5.98 2.31 17.39
C ASN A 78 -7.06 3.40 17.59
N ILE A 79 -6.81 4.63 17.15
CA ILE A 79 -7.77 5.73 17.30
C ILE A 79 -8.36 6.06 15.92
N PRO A 80 -9.66 5.82 15.71
CA PRO A 80 -10.34 6.21 14.49
C PRO A 80 -10.40 7.76 14.40
N ASN A 81 -10.23 8.29 13.20
CA ASN A 81 -10.35 9.72 12.97
C ASN A 81 -11.81 10.19 13.26
N PRO A 82 -12.05 11.00 14.29
CA PRO A 82 -13.41 11.45 14.63
C PRO A 82 -14.03 12.35 13.56
N LEU A 83 -13.22 12.93 12.67
CA LEU A 83 -13.66 13.79 11.57
C LEU A 83 -13.85 13.01 10.26
N ALA A 84 -13.56 11.70 10.25
CA ALA A 84 -13.75 10.88 9.05
C ALA A 84 -15.24 10.72 8.77
N LYS A 85 -15.62 11.04 7.55
CA LYS A 85 -16.99 10.76 7.08
C LYS A 85 -17.17 9.27 6.89
N LYS A 86 -18.35 8.75 7.25
CA LYS A 86 -18.70 7.36 6.96
C LYS A 86 -18.77 7.16 5.43
N ILE A 87 -17.97 6.22 4.94
CA ILE A 87 -17.99 5.83 3.53
C ILE A 87 -19.17 4.87 3.32
N GLY A 88 -20.03 5.18 2.37
CA GLY A 88 -21.13 4.30 1.96
C GLY A 88 -20.67 3.20 1.02
N ASN A 89 -21.64 2.48 0.41
CA ASN A 89 -21.37 1.32 -0.46
C ASN A 89 -21.72 1.57 -1.93
N GLU A 90 -21.85 2.83 -2.34
CA GLU A 90 -22.14 3.16 -3.73
C GLU A 90 -20.88 2.97 -4.58
N THR A 91 -20.91 2.04 -5.52
CA THR A 91 -19.78 1.74 -6.40
C THR A 91 -20.10 2.01 -7.85
N LYS A 92 -19.06 2.32 -8.62
CA LYS A 92 -19.11 2.48 -10.08
C LYS A 92 -17.99 1.66 -10.71
N LYS A 93 -18.29 0.97 -11.80
CA LYS A 93 -17.29 0.33 -12.66
C LYS A 93 -16.74 1.34 -13.66
N ILE A 94 -15.43 1.35 -13.80
CA ILE A 94 -14.67 2.20 -14.72
C ILE A 94 -13.86 1.26 -15.60
N GLU A 95 -14.03 1.35 -16.91
CA GLU A 95 -13.18 0.70 -17.89
C GLU A 95 -12.12 1.70 -18.34
N GLN A 96 -10.87 1.29 -18.31
CA GLN A 96 -9.75 2.13 -18.73
C GLN A 96 -8.86 1.34 -19.68
N GLU A 97 -8.62 1.86 -20.87
CA GLU A 97 -7.62 1.33 -21.79
C GLU A 97 -6.25 1.33 -21.11
N THR A 98 -5.50 0.22 -21.25
CA THR A 98 -4.30 0.00 -20.46
C THR A 98 -3.28 -0.80 -21.27
N ASP A 99 -2.11 -0.20 -21.48
CA ASP A 99 -0.96 -0.85 -22.13
C ASP A 99 -0.11 -1.62 -21.14
N LEU A 100 -0.02 -1.15 -19.88
CA LEU A 100 0.81 -1.72 -18.83
C LEU A 100 0.14 -1.61 -17.47
N ILE A 101 0.17 -2.70 -16.72
CA ILE A 101 -0.25 -2.72 -15.32
C ILE A 101 0.93 -3.09 -14.44
N VAL A 102 1.16 -2.28 -13.40
CA VAL A 102 2.16 -2.54 -12.37
C VAL A 102 1.45 -2.84 -11.06
N PHE A 103 1.65 -4.04 -10.54
CA PHE A 103 1.13 -4.44 -9.23
C PHE A 103 2.10 -4.04 -8.13
N ALA A 104 1.64 -3.17 -7.23
CA ALA A 104 2.36 -2.72 -6.03
C ALA A 104 1.49 -2.99 -4.79
N VAL A 105 1.02 -4.23 -4.64
CA VAL A 105 -0.01 -4.62 -3.67
C VAL A 105 0.55 -5.09 -2.32
N GLY A 106 1.84 -4.84 -2.08
CA GLY A 106 2.54 -5.25 -0.87
C GLY A 106 3.18 -6.63 -0.98
N ASN A 107 3.77 -7.06 0.13
CA ASN A 107 4.47 -8.33 0.25
C ASN A 107 3.79 -9.22 1.29
N LYS A 108 3.97 -10.51 1.15
CA LYS A 108 3.57 -11.51 2.14
C LYS A 108 4.84 -12.18 2.69
N THR A 109 4.85 -12.51 3.97
CA THR A 109 5.90 -13.33 4.59
C THR A 109 5.99 -14.70 3.92
N ASP A 110 7.21 -15.20 3.77
CA ASP A 110 7.48 -16.59 3.44
C ASP A 110 8.45 -17.16 4.50
N ASP A 111 7.90 -17.92 5.42
CA ASP A 111 8.58 -18.54 6.56
C ASP A 111 8.73 -20.05 6.42
N ASN A 112 8.42 -20.61 5.26
CA ASN A 112 8.46 -22.06 5.00
C ASN A 112 9.84 -22.67 5.28
N LEU A 113 10.91 -21.97 4.90
CA LEU A 113 12.28 -22.44 5.16
C LEU A 113 12.58 -22.52 6.66
N TYR A 114 12.14 -21.53 7.43
CA TYR A 114 12.31 -21.51 8.89
C TYR A 114 11.62 -22.70 9.54
N PHE A 115 10.35 -22.94 9.25
CA PHE A 115 9.62 -24.08 9.81
C PHE A 115 10.19 -25.43 9.35
N SER A 116 10.62 -25.53 8.10
CA SER A 116 11.26 -26.75 7.59
C SER A 116 12.57 -27.06 8.34
N ALA A 117 13.40 -26.04 8.58
CA ALA A 117 14.64 -26.19 9.33
C ALA A 117 14.40 -26.54 10.81
N GLN A 118 13.36 -25.96 11.42
CA GLN A 118 12.93 -26.21 12.78
C GLN A 118 12.47 -27.69 12.96
N VAL A 119 11.62 -28.17 12.04
CA VAL A 119 11.14 -29.55 12.03
C VAL A 119 12.30 -30.55 11.83
N ALA A 120 13.23 -30.20 10.95
CA ALA A 120 14.42 -31.04 10.68
C ALA A 120 15.45 -31.02 11.80
N ASN A 121 15.29 -30.14 12.80
CA ASN A 121 16.19 -29.98 13.96
C ASN A 121 17.67 -29.86 13.55
N ILE A 122 17.94 -29.04 12.51
CA ILE A 122 19.26 -28.94 11.88
C ILE A 122 20.28 -28.27 12.81
N VAL A 123 19.81 -27.32 13.64
CA VAL A 123 20.63 -26.58 14.61
C VAL A 123 19.88 -26.45 15.94
N PRO A 124 20.60 -26.31 17.08
CA PRO A 124 19.98 -26.18 18.40
C PRO A 124 19.09 -24.98 18.55
N GLU A 125 19.45 -23.87 17.90
CA GLU A 125 18.72 -22.61 17.95
C GLU A 125 18.58 -22.05 16.54
N ILE A 126 17.38 -21.59 16.21
CA ILE A 126 17.06 -20.97 14.93
C ILE A 126 16.09 -19.81 15.14
N TYR A 127 16.37 -18.71 14.50
CA TYR A 127 15.58 -17.49 14.63
C TYR A 127 15.11 -17.00 13.27
N ASN A 128 13.87 -16.52 13.21
CA ASN A 128 13.29 -15.92 12.01
C ASN A 128 13.14 -14.42 12.21
N ILE A 129 13.82 -13.62 11.39
CA ILE A 129 13.81 -12.15 11.45
C ILE A 129 13.64 -11.52 10.06
N GLY A 130 13.27 -10.24 10.01
CA GLY A 130 13.07 -9.51 8.77
C GLY A 130 11.80 -9.93 8.04
N ASP A 131 11.75 -9.75 6.72
CA ASP A 131 10.57 -9.94 5.89
C ASP A 131 10.04 -11.38 5.84
N SER A 132 10.86 -12.38 6.17
CA SER A 132 10.41 -13.76 6.31
C SER A 132 9.55 -13.97 7.56
N SER A 133 9.77 -13.19 8.62
CA SER A 133 8.97 -13.23 9.86
C SER A 133 7.81 -12.23 9.81
N PHE A 134 8.12 -11.01 9.47
CA PHE A 134 7.15 -9.92 9.37
C PHE A 134 7.57 -8.93 8.29
N THR A 135 6.73 -8.76 7.27
CA THR A 135 7.03 -7.84 6.18
C THR A 135 7.05 -6.39 6.67
N GLY A 136 8.16 -5.71 6.41
CA GLY A 136 8.37 -4.34 6.88
C GLY A 136 9.30 -3.55 5.97
N LYS A 137 9.95 -2.58 6.57
CA LYS A 137 10.99 -1.77 5.94
C LYS A 137 12.34 -2.13 6.57
N VAL A 138 13.42 -1.55 6.06
CA VAL A 138 14.77 -1.76 6.61
C VAL A 138 14.83 -1.50 8.12
N LEU A 139 14.08 -0.50 8.61
CA LEU A 139 14.05 -0.16 10.03
C LEU A 139 13.51 -1.31 10.90
N GLU A 140 12.43 -1.95 10.48
CA GLU A 140 11.83 -3.08 11.21
C GLU A 140 12.78 -4.27 11.23
N ALA A 141 13.42 -4.57 10.09
CA ALA A 141 14.39 -5.66 9.99
C ALA A 141 15.62 -5.41 10.87
N THR A 142 16.20 -4.22 10.85
CA THR A 142 17.37 -3.88 11.69
C THR A 142 17.05 -3.89 13.17
N ARG A 143 15.89 -3.40 13.58
CA ARG A 143 15.42 -3.47 14.97
C ARG A 143 15.18 -4.90 15.44
N ALA A 144 14.65 -5.76 14.57
CA ALA A 144 14.46 -7.18 14.89
C ALA A 144 15.81 -7.86 15.11
N ALA A 145 16.79 -7.59 14.24
CA ALA A 145 18.16 -8.12 14.38
C ALA A 145 18.86 -7.62 15.66
N GLU A 146 18.74 -6.32 15.97
CA GLU A 146 19.31 -5.75 17.19
C GLU A 146 18.72 -6.39 18.45
N ARG A 147 17.41 -6.51 18.54
CA ARG A 147 16.74 -7.14 19.70
C ARG A 147 17.19 -8.59 19.90
N LEU A 148 17.35 -9.32 18.80
CA LEU A 148 17.83 -10.69 18.87
C LEU A 148 19.28 -10.74 19.36
N ALA A 149 20.17 -9.94 18.77
CA ALA A 149 21.59 -9.91 19.12
C ALA A 149 21.87 -9.51 20.57
N VAL A 150 20.99 -8.72 21.19
CA VAL A 150 21.11 -8.34 22.62
C VAL A 150 20.54 -9.44 23.54
N GLY A 151 19.66 -10.30 23.04
CA GLY A 151 19.00 -11.36 23.80
C GLY A 151 19.71 -12.71 23.78
N ILE A 152 20.70 -12.89 22.91
CA ILE A 152 21.58 -14.06 22.82
C ILE A 152 22.86 -13.80 23.63
#